data_c10ef6104bafd7399fff2e1e34e6cc7b
#
_entry.id   c10ef6104bafd7399fff2e1e34e6cc7b
#
_cell.length_a   1.000
_cell.length_b   1.000
_cell.length_c   1.000
_cell.angle_alpha   90.00
_cell.angle_beta   90.00
_cell.angle_gamma   90.00
#
_symmetry.space_group_name_H-M   'P 1'
#
loop_
_entity.id
_entity.type
_entity.pdbx_description
1 polymer ?
#
loop_
_entity_poly.entity_id
_entity_poly.type
_entity_poly.pdbx_seq_one_letter_code
_entity_poly.pdbx_strand_id
1 'polypeptide(L)'
;MINRLKLAHLPTPVEGLPRLSALLGGPRLFIKRDDLTGLGPGGNKTRKLEYLVADALARGCDTLVSTGAVQSNHCRQVAAAAAKMGLGCVLVLAGEPPAVRQGNLLLDSLSGARIIFTDPSQRDSCLQQAVDELSAQGQKPYLIPYGGSNALGAQGYAQAMWELQDQRCQPNWIVFATSSG
;
A
#
# COMPACT_ATOMS: atom_id res chain seq x y z
N MET A 1 15.38 11.00 -13.04
CA MET A 1 15.26 10.32 -11.73
C MET A 1 13.77 10.16 -11.43
N ILE A 2 13.33 8.98 -11.00
CA ILE A 2 11.94 8.77 -10.58
C ILE A 2 11.79 9.46 -9.22
N ASN A 3 10.90 10.44 -9.11
CA ASN A 3 10.63 11.13 -7.85
C ASN A 3 10.03 10.17 -6.81
N ARG A 4 10.49 10.27 -5.57
CA ARG A 4 9.99 9.50 -4.43
C ARG A 4 9.66 10.42 -3.27
N LEU A 5 8.51 10.22 -2.66
CA LEU A 5 8.13 10.89 -1.41
C LEU A 5 8.72 10.15 -0.21
N LYS A 6 8.90 10.85 0.90
CA LYS A 6 9.20 10.26 2.20
C LYS A 6 7.89 9.96 2.95
N LEU A 7 7.29 8.81 2.68
CA LEU A 7 6.12 8.34 3.42
C LEU A 7 6.48 7.30 4.48
N ALA A 8 7.46 6.44 4.18
CA ALA A 8 7.92 5.36 5.04
C ALA A 8 9.09 5.78 5.94
N HIS A 9 9.17 5.15 7.11
CA HIS A 9 10.38 5.15 7.94
C HIS A 9 11.34 4.09 7.40
N LEU A 10 12.37 4.53 6.69
CA LEU A 10 13.37 3.67 6.07
C LEU A 10 14.78 4.05 6.56
N PRO A 11 15.69 3.09 6.66
CA PRO A 11 15.54 1.65 6.37
C PRO A 11 14.70 0.93 7.44
N THR A 12 13.88 -0.05 7.03
CA THR A 12 13.22 -0.91 8.01
C THR A 12 14.22 -1.89 8.62
N PRO A 13 14.09 -2.30 9.90
CA PRO A 13 15.01 -3.22 10.53
C PRO A 13 15.07 -4.59 9.84
N VAL A 14 16.23 -5.25 9.94
CA VAL A 14 16.40 -6.68 9.68
C VAL A 14 16.68 -7.35 11.01
N GLU A 15 15.80 -8.21 11.47
CA GLU A 15 15.86 -8.88 12.76
C GLU A 15 16.11 -10.37 12.60
N GLY A 16 17.02 -10.94 13.39
CA GLY A 16 17.23 -12.39 13.45
C GLY A 16 16.07 -13.07 14.21
N LEU A 17 15.71 -14.27 13.79
CA LEU A 17 14.69 -15.11 14.42
C LEU A 17 15.31 -16.38 15.03
N PRO A 18 16.16 -16.27 16.09
CA PRO A 18 16.95 -17.41 16.58
C PRO A 18 16.09 -18.55 17.13
N ARG A 19 14.99 -18.23 17.82
CA ARG A 19 14.09 -19.26 18.37
C ARG A 19 13.40 -20.06 17.25
N LEU A 20 12.92 -19.38 16.21
CA LEU A 20 12.29 -20.03 15.06
C LEU A 20 13.33 -20.84 14.26
N SER A 21 14.52 -20.31 14.07
CA SER A 21 15.64 -21.03 13.41
C SER A 21 15.98 -22.34 14.15
N ALA A 22 16.07 -22.26 15.49
CA ALA A 22 16.34 -23.44 16.32
C ALA A 22 15.18 -24.46 16.27
N LEU A 23 13.93 -23.99 16.32
CA LEU A 23 12.74 -24.86 16.27
C LEU A 23 12.66 -25.65 14.95
N LEU A 24 13.00 -25.00 13.83
CA LEU A 24 12.93 -25.62 12.50
C LEU A 24 14.16 -26.48 12.16
N GLY A 25 15.26 -26.36 12.92
CA GLY A 25 16.49 -27.12 12.70
C GLY A 25 17.16 -26.88 11.35
N GLY A 26 16.88 -25.74 10.71
CA GLY A 26 17.30 -25.39 9.36
C GLY A 26 18.21 -24.15 9.29
N PRO A 27 18.11 -23.35 8.22
CA PRO A 27 18.93 -22.18 8.03
C PRO A 27 18.63 -21.09 9.09
N ARG A 28 19.54 -20.14 9.24
CA ARG A 28 19.29 -18.93 10.05
C ARG A 28 18.23 -18.09 9.37
N LEU A 29 17.18 -17.79 10.11
CA LEU A 29 16.05 -16.98 9.64
C LEU A 29 16.16 -15.55 10.11
N PHE A 30 15.82 -14.64 9.21
CA PHE A 30 15.72 -13.20 9.46
C PHE A 30 14.38 -12.70 8.93
N ILE A 31 13.89 -11.61 9.51
CA ILE A 31 12.72 -10.90 9.03
C ILE A 31 13.08 -9.45 8.69
N LYS A 32 12.70 -9.02 7.48
CA LYS A 32 12.70 -7.60 7.10
C LYS A 32 11.38 -6.99 7.57
N ARG A 33 11.45 -6.04 8.51
CA ARG A 33 10.31 -5.51 9.25
C ARG A 33 9.55 -4.44 8.46
N ASP A 34 8.99 -4.81 7.31
CA ASP A 34 8.19 -3.90 6.49
C ASP A 34 6.80 -3.59 7.08
N ASP A 35 6.43 -4.24 8.17
CA ASP A 35 5.34 -3.83 9.05
C ASP A 35 5.65 -2.50 9.76
N LEU A 36 6.92 -2.14 9.97
CA LEU A 36 7.36 -0.94 10.67
C LEU A 36 7.61 0.28 9.76
N THR A 37 7.00 0.35 8.60
CA THR A 37 7.12 1.50 7.69
C THR A 37 6.46 2.78 8.20
N GLY A 38 5.62 2.71 9.22
CA GLY A 38 5.13 3.86 9.99
C GLY A 38 3.89 4.56 9.44
N LEU A 39 3.60 4.56 8.15
CA LEU A 39 2.42 5.22 7.57
C LEU A 39 1.12 4.49 7.94
N GLY A 40 0.22 5.21 8.62
CA GLY A 40 -0.87 4.54 9.32
C GLY A 40 -0.26 3.57 10.34
N PRO A 41 -0.81 2.40 10.61
CA PRO A 41 -0.12 1.39 11.44
C PRO A 41 1.06 0.68 10.76
N GLY A 42 1.57 1.20 9.63
CA GLY A 42 2.67 0.59 8.87
C GLY A 42 2.21 -0.44 7.85
N GLY A 43 3.18 -1.05 7.17
CA GLY A 43 2.95 -2.11 6.17
C GLY A 43 3.70 -1.89 4.87
N ASN A 44 3.88 -2.97 4.16
CA ASN A 44 4.74 -3.06 2.98
C ASN A 44 4.31 -2.20 1.78
N LYS A 45 3.03 -1.83 1.68
CA LYS A 45 2.51 -1.06 0.55
C LYS A 45 3.00 0.39 0.55
N THR A 46 3.42 0.93 1.69
CA THR A 46 3.98 2.27 1.79
C THR A 46 5.17 2.46 0.84
N ARG A 47 6.03 1.45 0.67
CA ARG A 47 7.16 1.51 -0.28
C ARG A 47 6.72 1.79 -1.71
N LYS A 48 5.63 1.14 -2.16
CA LYS A 48 5.05 1.38 -3.49
C LYS A 48 4.41 2.76 -3.58
N LEU A 49 3.73 3.17 -2.52
CA LEU A 49 3.01 4.45 -2.46
C LEU A 49 3.95 5.65 -2.48
N GLU A 50 5.19 5.54 -2.00
CA GLU A 50 6.18 6.61 -2.12
C GLU A 50 6.40 7.07 -3.56
N TYR A 51 6.32 6.14 -4.51
CA TYR A 51 6.47 6.42 -5.95
C TYR A 51 5.15 6.79 -6.61
N LEU A 52 4.09 6.05 -6.32
CA LEU A 52 2.78 6.26 -6.94
C LEU A 52 2.17 7.62 -6.54
N VAL A 53 2.29 7.99 -5.28
CA VAL A 53 1.79 9.29 -4.80
C VAL A 53 2.68 10.44 -5.30
N ALA A 54 3.99 10.22 -5.43
CA ALA A 54 4.88 11.19 -6.07
C ALA A 54 4.48 11.48 -7.52
N ASP A 55 4.12 10.45 -8.28
CA ASP A 55 3.65 10.59 -9.66
C ASP A 55 2.28 11.28 -9.72
N ALA A 56 1.36 10.94 -8.81
CA ALA A 56 0.06 11.62 -8.70
C ALA A 56 0.22 13.13 -8.49
N LEU A 57 1.07 13.53 -7.55
CA LEU A 57 1.34 14.95 -7.28
C LEU A 57 2.03 15.64 -8.46
N ALA A 58 2.99 14.98 -9.10
CA ALA A 58 3.67 15.52 -10.29
C ALA A 58 2.73 15.76 -11.48
N ARG A 59 1.65 14.99 -11.58
CA ARG A 59 0.57 15.16 -12.57
C ARG A 59 -0.49 16.18 -12.13
N GLY A 60 -0.38 16.74 -10.93
CA GLY A 60 -1.35 17.67 -10.37
C GLY A 60 -2.69 17.02 -10.03
N CYS A 61 -2.68 15.71 -9.70
CA CYS A 61 -3.87 15.02 -9.22
C CYS A 61 -4.19 15.43 -7.79
N ASP A 62 -5.48 15.49 -7.46
CA ASP A 62 -5.99 15.94 -6.16
C ASP A 62 -6.67 14.81 -5.36
N THR A 63 -6.97 13.69 -5.99
CA THR A 63 -7.70 12.58 -5.40
C THR A 63 -7.07 11.24 -5.76
N LEU A 64 -6.77 10.41 -4.76
CA LEU A 64 -6.31 9.04 -4.97
C LEU A 64 -7.52 8.09 -5.02
N VAL A 65 -7.56 7.24 -6.03
CA VAL A 65 -8.60 6.21 -6.18
C VAL A 65 -7.94 4.85 -6.18
N SER A 66 -8.44 3.90 -5.40
CA SER A 66 -7.92 2.54 -5.38
C SER A 66 -8.96 1.51 -4.98
N THR A 67 -8.60 0.24 -5.04
CA THR A 67 -9.51 -0.87 -4.74
C THR A 67 -8.84 -1.98 -3.95
N GLY A 68 -9.66 -2.77 -3.24
CA GLY A 68 -9.24 -3.93 -2.47
C GLY A 68 -10.41 -4.66 -1.83
N ALA A 69 -10.11 -5.66 -0.99
CA ALA A 69 -11.09 -6.25 -0.10
C ALA A 69 -11.43 -5.29 1.06
N VAL A 70 -12.52 -5.56 1.79
CA VAL A 70 -13.00 -4.71 2.91
C VAL A 70 -11.92 -4.45 3.98
N GLN A 71 -11.04 -5.42 4.25
CA GLN A 71 -9.95 -5.29 5.22
C GLN A 71 -8.56 -5.15 4.55
N SER A 72 -8.52 -4.51 3.37
CA SER A 72 -7.29 -4.36 2.60
C SER A 72 -6.24 -3.51 3.30
N ASN A 73 -5.05 -4.07 3.56
CA ASN A 73 -3.89 -3.30 4.02
C ASN A 73 -3.41 -2.27 2.99
N HIS A 74 -3.64 -2.54 1.70
CA HIS A 74 -3.31 -1.60 0.64
C HIS A 74 -4.20 -0.37 0.69
N CYS A 75 -5.52 -0.55 0.73
CA CYS A 75 -6.49 0.55 0.79
C CYS A 75 -6.24 1.44 2.01
N ARG A 76 -6.02 0.84 3.19
CA ARG A 76 -5.67 1.59 4.40
C ARG A 76 -4.43 2.47 4.22
N GLN A 77 -3.39 1.94 3.60
CA GLN A 77 -2.17 2.72 3.36
C GLN A 77 -2.38 3.81 2.28
N VAL A 78 -3.24 3.57 1.28
CA VAL A 78 -3.64 4.61 0.31
C VAL A 78 -4.39 5.74 1.03
N ALA A 79 -5.38 5.42 1.87
CA ALA A 79 -6.12 6.41 2.65
C ALA A 79 -5.19 7.23 3.56
N ALA A 80 -4.29 6.57 4.28
CA ALA A 80 -3.32 7.24 5.13
C ALA A 80 -2.34 8.12 4.33
N ALA A 81 -1.93 7.71 3.13
CA ALA A 81 -1.07 8.50 2.26
C ALA A 81 -1.82 9.73 1.73
N ALA A 82 -3.07 9.59 1.30
CA ALA A 82 -3.93 10.68 0.87
C ALA A 82 -4.10 11.72 1.98
N ALA A 83 -4.49 11.27 3.18
CA ALA A 83 -4.64 12.15 4.35
C ALA A 83 -3.36 12.91 4.68
N LYS A 84 -2.19 12.23 4.68
CA LYS A 84 -0.89 12.84 4.94
C LYS A 84 -0.52 13.91 3.92
N MET A 85 -0.93 13.72 2.66
CA MET A 85 -0.59 14.62 1.55
C MET A 85 -1.66 15.66 1.26
N GLY A 86 -2.77 15.68 2.02
CA GLY A 86 -3.89 16.62 1.80
C GLY A 86 -4.68 16.32 0.53
N LEU A 87 -4.69 15.08 0.07
CA LEU A 87 -5.42 14.63 -1.12
C LEU A 87 -6.76 14.00 -0.74
N GLY A 88 -7.74 14.08 -1.64
CA GLY A 88 -8.94 13.26 -1.57
C GLY A 88 -8.61 11.76 -1.67
N CYS A 89 -9.50 10.91 -1.15
CA CYS A 89 -9.35 9.46 -1.28
C CYS A 89 -10.70 8.80 -1.52
N VAL A 90 -10.77 7.95 -2.55
CA VAL A 90 -11.93 7.09 -2.83
C VAL A 90 -11.46 5.64 -2.90
N LEU A 91 -12.09 4.79 -2.09
CA LEU A 91 -11.79 3.36 -2.02
C LEU A 91 -13.00 2.55 -2.47
N VAL A 92 -12.83 1.75 -3.50
CA VAL A 92 -13.81 0.76 -3.96
C VAL A 92 -13.46 -0.58 -3.32
N LEU A 93 -14.26 -0.99 -2.35
CA LEU A 93 -14.01 -2.19 -1.55
C LEU A 93 -14.93 -3.32 -1.97
N ALA A 94 -14.33 -4.43 -2.44
CA ALA A 94 -15.05 -5.62 -2.83
C ALA A 94 -15.49 -6.41 -1.59
N GLY A 95 -16.80 -6.55 -1.41
CA GLY A 95 -17.45 -7.24 -0.30
C GLY A 95 -18.59 -6.44 0.30
N GLU A 96 -19.31 -7.07 1.22
CA GLU A 96 -20.46 -6.47 1.90
C GLU A 96 -20.03 -5.49 3.00
N PRO A 97 -20.76 -4.38 3.21
CA PRO A 97 -20.52 -3.49 4.31
C PRO A 97 -20.78 -4.21 5.66
N PRO A 98 -19.80 -4.27 6.57
CA PRO A 98 -20.04 -4.88 7.87
C PRO A 98 -20.92 -3.98 8.75
N ALA A 99 -21.65 -4.58 9.68
CA ALA A 99 -22.51 -3.86 10.63
C ALA A 99 -21.72 -2.87 11.50
N VAL A 100 -20.45 -3.18 11.78
CA VAL A 100 -19.56 -2.32 12.56
C VAL A 100 -18.24 -2.14 11.80
N ARG A 101 -17.80 -0.89 11.64
CA ARG A 101 -16.50 -0.59 11.07
C ARG A 101 -15.41 -0.88 12.09
N GLN A 102 -14.51 -1.78 11.75
CA GLN A 102 -13.36 -2.17 12.60
C GLN A 102 -12.12 -2.44 11.74
N GLY A 103 -10.96 -2.58 12.39
CA GLY A 103 -9.69 -2.89 11.71
C GLY A 103 -9.33 -1.84 10.65
N ASN A 104 -8.95 -2.30 9.46
CA ASN A 104 -8.54 -1.42 8.37
C ASN A 104 -9.69 -0.52 7.86
N LEU A 105 -10.90 -1.02 7.80
CA LEU A 105 -12.07 -0.25 7.38
C LEU A 105 -12.36 0.95 8.31
N LEU A 106 -12.14 0.79 9.62
CA LEU A 106 -12.23 1.92 10.55
C LEU A 106 -11.14 2.95 10.26
N LEU A 107 -9.91 2.49 10.03
CA LEU A 107 -8.77 3.38 9.72
C LEU A 107 -8.93 4.10 8.38
N ASP A 108 -9.53 3.46 7.37
CA ASP A 108 -9.91 4.11 6.12
C ASP A 108 -10.86 5.29 6.37
N SER A 109 -11.89 5.06 7.20
CA SER A 109 -12.87 6.09 7.56
C SER A 109 -12.25 7.22 8.36
N LEU A 110 -11.39 6.91 9.35
CA LEU A 110 -10.68 7.91 10.15
C LEU A 110 -9.69 8.74 9.32
N SER A 111 -9.16 8.15 8.24
CA SER A 111 -8.31 8.86 7.28
C SER A 111 -9.09 9.71 6.27
N GLY A 112 -10.41 9.78 6.39
CA GLY A 112 -11.26 10.60 5.53
C GLY A 112 -11.57 10.01 4.15
N ALA A 113 -11.34 8.71 3.93
CA ALA A 113 -11.64 8.08 2.65
C ALA A 113 -13.15 7.94 2.42
N ARG A 114 -13.62 8.32 1.22
CA ARG A 114 -14.94 7.93 0.71
C ARG A 114 -14.88 6.44 0.34
N ILE A 115 -15.75 5.65 0.93
CA ILE A 115 -15.80 4.20 0.76
C ILE A 115 -17.02 3.83 -0.07
N ILE A 116 -16.80 3.06 -1.13
CA ILE A 116 -17.84 2.47 -1.99
C ILE A 116 -17.70 0.96 -1.87
N PHE A 117 -18.77 0.28 -1.43
CA PHE A 117 -18.80 -1.17 -1.41
C PHE A 117 -19.37 -1.70 -2.73
N THR A 118 -18.84 -2.82 -3.20
CA THR A 118 -19.25 -3.44 -4.46
C THR A 118 -19.11 -4.96 -4.41
N ASP A 119 -19.88 -5.63 -5.25
CA ASP A 119 -19.66 -7.05 -5.51
C ASP A 119 -18.27 -7.28 -6.12
N PRO A 120 -17.55 -8.35 -5.74
CA PRO A 120 -16.25 -8.66 -6.31
C PRO A 120 -16.20 -8.73 -7.83
N SER A 121 -17.29 -9.18 -8.48
CA SER A 121 -17.41 -9.26 -9.94
C SER A 121 -17.55 -7.90 -10.61
N GLN A 122 -18.03 -6.89 -9.89
CA GLN A 122 -18.24 -5.52 -10.39
C GLN A 122 -17.15 -4.54 -9.97
N ARG A 123 -16.12 -5.02 -9.27
CA ARG A 123 -15.07 -4.18 -8.70
C ARG A 123 -14.44 -3.24 -9.71
N ASP A 124 -14.06 -3.74 -10.87
CA ASP A 124 -13.30 -2.97 -11.86
C ASP A 124 -14.19 -1.96 -12.59
N SER A 125 -15.45 -2.30 -12.86
CA SER A 125 -16.44 -1.37 -13.42
C SER A 125 -16.81 -0.26 -12.44
N CYS A 126 -17.01 -0.59 -11.17
CA CYS A 126 -17.28 0.37 -10.11
C CYS A 126 -16.09 1.31 -9.86
N LEU A 127 -14.88 0.78 -9.96
CA LEU A 127 -13.65 1.57 -9.86
C LEU A 127 -13.54 2.60 -11.01
N GLN A 128 -13.81 2.18 -12.25
CA GLN A 128 -13.81 3.07 -13.40
C GLN A 128 -14.91 4.14 -13.27
N GLN A 129 -16.12 3.74 -12.87
CA GLN A 129 -17.22 4.68 -12.64
C GLN A 129 -16.83 5.75 -11.60
N ALA A 130 -16.19 5.37 -10.50
CA ALA A 130 -15.72 6.32 -9.49
C ALA A 130 -14.73 7.35 -10.06
N VAL A 131 -13.81 6.91 -10.94
CA VAL A 131 -12.87 7.80 -11.65
C VAL A 131 -13.61 8.76 -12.57
N ASP A 132 -14.58 8.26 -13.34
CA ASP A 132 -15.35 9.06 -14.30
C ASP A 132 -16.21 10.10 -13.58
N GLU A 133 -16.87 9.73 -12.47
CA GLU A 133 -17.66 10.64 -11.63
C GLU A 133 -16.81 11.79 -11.07
N LEU A 134 -15.62 11.49 -10.52
CA LEU A 134 -14.69 12.49 -10.01
C LEU A 134 -14.23 13.44 -11.11
N SER A 135 -13.91 12.90 -12.27
CA SER A 135 -13.49 13.69 -13.43
C SER A 135 -14.60 14.60 -13.94
N ALA A 136 -15.85 14.13 -13.98
CA ALA A 136 -17.03 14.92 -14.34
C ALA A 136 -17.29 16.07 -13.35
N GLN A 137 -16.88 15.92 -12.09
CA GLN A 137 -16.93 16.97 -11.05
C GLN A 137 -15.75 17.94 -11.09
N GLY A 138 -14.86 17.81 -12.09
CA GLY A 138 -13.68 18.66 -12.24
C GLY A 138 -12.49 18.31 -11.37
N GLN A 139 -12.54 17.18 -10.66
CA GLN A 139 -11.42 16.65 -9.90
C GLN A 139 -10.42 15.93 -10.84
N LYS A 140 -9.21 15.74 -10.34
CA LYS A 140 -8.14 15.04 -11.09
C LYS A 140 -7.75 13.74 -10.38
N PRO A 141 -8.54 12.67 -10.54
CA PRO A 141 -8.27 11.41 -9.86
C PRO A 141 -7.00 10.74 -10.40
N TYR A 142 -6.24 10.14 -9.48
CA TYR A 142 -5.13 9.25 -9.79
C TYR A 142 -5.48 7.82 -9.38
N LEU A 143 -5.58 6.95 -10.38
CA LEU A 143 -5.87 5.54 -10.15
C LEU A 143 -4.62 4.79 -9.71
N ILE A 144 -4.62 4.34 -8.45
CA ILE A 144 -3.62 3.43 -7.91
C ILE A 144 -4.11 2.00 -8.15
N PRO A 145 -3.37 1.18 -8.92
CA PRO A 145 -3.81 -0.17 -9.24
C PRO A 145 -3.92 -1.06 -7.99
N TYR A 146 -4.63 -2.17 -8.11
CA TYR A 146 -4.78 -3.15 -7.04
C TYR A 146 -3.43 -3.51 -6.40
N GLY A 147 -3.31 -3.31 -5.07
CA GLY A 147 -2.08 -3.54 -4.34
C GLY A 147 -0.89 -2.63 -4.71
N GLY A 148 -1.11 -1.56 -5.50
CA GLY A 148 -0.06 -0.68 -6.01
C GLY A 148 0.89 -1.37 -7.00
N SER A 149 0.41 -2.41 -7.70
CA SER A 149 1.25 -3.32 -8.49
C SER A 149 1.31 -2.90 -9.95
N ASN A 150 2.32 -2.09 -10.26
CA ASN A 150 2.76 -1.74 -11.61
C ASN A 150 4.27 -1.47 -11.59
N ALA A 151 4.85 -1.16 -12.75
CA ALA A 151 6.30 -0.91 -12.87
C ALA A 151 6.79 0.23 -11.96
N LEU A 152 5.98 1.27 -11.76
CA LEU A 152 6.33 2.40 -10.89
C LEU A 152 6.31 1.98 -9.42
N GLY A 153 5.26 1.31 -8.95
CA GLY A 153 5.18 0.81 -7.58
C GLY A 153 6.26 -0.24 -7.25
N ALA A 154 6.67 -1.05 -8.24
CA ALA A 154 7.73 -2.03 -8.08
C ALA A 154 9.09 -1.40 -7.72
N GLN A 155 9.32 -0.12 -8.04
CA GLN A 155 10.54 0.60 -7.65
C GLN A 155 10.73 0.63 -6.12
N GLY A 156 9.64 0.61 -5.34
CA GLY A 156 9.70 0.51 -3.89
C GLY A 156 10.37 -0.77 -3.40
N TYR A 157 10.25 -1.86 -4.15
CA TYR A 157 10.91 -3.13 -3.82
C TYR A 157 12.31 -3.25 -4.41
N ALA A 158 12.59 -2.66 -5.57
CA ALA A 158 13.96 -2.50 -6.04
C ALA A 158 14.79 -1.74 -4.99
N GLN A 159 14.24 -0.65 -4.44
CA GLN A 159 14.86 0.10 -3.34
C GLN A 159 15.05 -0.76 -2.07
N ALA A 160 14.11 -1.64 -1.74
CA ALA A 160 14.25 -2.53 -0.59
C ALA A 160 15.40 -3.54 -0.75
N MET A 161 15.72 -3.95 -1.97
CA MET A 161 16.88 -4.82 -2.23
C MET A 161 18.19 -4.07 -2.02
N TRP A 162 18.32 -2.84 -2.49
CA TRP A 162 19.50 -2.01 -2.19
C TRP A 162 19.63 -1.72 -0.70
N GLU A 163 18.53 -1.47 -0.02
CA GLU A 163 18.48 -1.29 1.43
C GLU A 163 19.03 -2.52 2.19
N LEU A 164 18.70 -3.75 1.74
CA LEU A 164 19.28 -4.98 2.30
C LEU A 164 20.80 -5.06 2.10
N GLN A 165 21.29 -4.66 0.94
CA GLN A 165 22.73 -4.60 0.66
C GLN A 165 23.44 -3.60 1.58
N ASP A 166 22.90 -2.39 1.74
CA ASP A 166 23.44 -1.35 2.62
C ASP A 166 23.43 -1.80 4.09
N GLN A 167 22.43 -2.60 4.49
CA GLN A 167 22.35 -3.23 5.80
C GLN A 167 23.29 -4.45 5.95
N ARG A 168 24.10 -4.76 4.94
CA ARG A 168 25.00 -5.91 4.87
C ARG A 168 24.29 -7.25 5.09
N CYS A 169 23.02 -7.32 4.75
CA CYS A 169 22.24 -8.55 4.77
C CYS A 169 22.32 -9.22 3.40
N GLN A 170 22.98 -10.36 3.34
CA GLN A 170 23.16 -11.15 2.10
C GLN A 170 22.48 -12.52 2.29
N PRO A 171 21.16 -12.59 2.13
CA PRO A 171 20.43 -13.85 2.28
C PRO A 171 20.67 -14.76 1.08
N ASN A 172 20.75 -16.07 1.30
CA ASN A 172 20.76 -17.06 0.23
C ASN A 172 19.37 -17.18 -0.42
N TRP A 173 18.32 -16.94 0.36
CA TRP A 173 16.92 -17.02 -0.07
C TRP A 173 16.14 -15.85 0.49
N ILE A 174 15.27 -15.29 -0.35
CA ILE A 174 14.26 -14.30 0.06
C ILE A 174 12.89 -14.91 -0.17
N VAL A 175 12.10 -15.01 0.89
CA VAL A 175 10.74 -15.56 0.85
C VAL A 175 9.76 -14.46 1.21
N PHE A 176 8.73 -14.29 0.43
CA PHE A 176 7.68 -13.30 0.66
C PHE A 176 6.32 -13.83 0.20
N ALA A 177 5.27 -13.41 0.88
CA ALA A 177 3.91 -13.67 0.45
C ALA A 177 3.55 -12.73 -0.70
N THR A 178 3.02 -13.29 -1.79
CA THR A 178 2.54 -12.50 -2.93
C THR A 178 1.05 -12.76 -3.16
N SER A 179 0.33 -11.71 -3.51
CA SER A 179 -1.08 -11.74 -3.89
C SER A 179 -1.29 -10.84 -5.11
N SER A 180 -1.05 -9.55 -4.94
CA SER A 180 -1.18 -8.56 -6.03
C SER A 180 0.11 -8.33 -6.83
N GLY A 181 1.13 -9.10 -6.60
CA GLY A 181 2.45 -8.93 -7.22
C GLY A 181 3.44 -8.19 -6.36
#